data_b16d58b754a5e5bf75c0cd2c4f4e77e1
#
_entry.id   b16d58b754a5e5bf75c0cd2c4f4e77e1
#
_cell.length_a   1.000
_cell.length_b   1.000
_cell.length_c   1.000
_cell.angle_alpha   90.00
_cell.angle_beta   90.00
_cell.angle_gamma   90.00
#
_symmetry.space_group_name_H-M   'P 1'
#
loop_
_entity.id
_entity.type
_entity.pdbx_description
1 polymer ?
#
loop_
_entity_poly.entity_id
_entity_poly.type
_entity_poly.pdbx_seq_one_letter_code
_entity_poly.pdbx_strand_id
1 'polypeptide(L)'
;MVYRLIDELICYGIKNQLVDTVDEVYVKNRLLELFELDAYEKSDFDGEARPVNEILEDLMKVAHEKGIMEEDTITMKDLFDTKIMGMLTPLPSVVQRTFAEKYTESPKEATDYYYAFSQATNYIRKDRIAKDEKWVTDTEYGPIDITINLSKPEKDPRDIAKAGKAKASGYPSCLLCRENEGYAGHFNHPARQNHRIVPMTLGGEDYYLQYSPYVYYNEHCIIFNKEHIPMKINKATFEKLLEFVEKFPHYTAGSNADLPIVGGSILSHDHFQGGNYTFAMARAPYEKMFVMKEWPNVTAGIVKWPMSVIRLQGKDLAEIADAADHILKTWRGYTDKEAFIFSETDGTPHNTITPIARMRGDLLELDLVLRNNITTEEHPMGVYHPHSEYHHIKKENIGLIEVMGLAVLPARLKKEMADLETALLQGADIRGDEVLAKHADWAEKWMSENEVNSENIHGIVQAEIGKVFAKVLECAGVYKRTEEGMKAFDRFVEVIK
;
A
#
# COMPACT_ATOMS: atom_id res chain seq x y z
N MET A 1 -20.18 -28.54 -19.96
CA MET A 1 -19.02 -27.78 -19.41
C MET A 1 -19.45 -26.72 -18.39
N VAL A 2 -20.36 -25.80 -18.70
CA VAL A 2 -20.77 -24.70 -17.79
C VAL A 2 -21.36 -25.20 -16.46
N TYR A 3 -22.20 -26.20 -16.45
CA TYR A 3 -22.79 -26.76 -15.21
C TYR A 3 -21.75 -27.36 -14.28
N ARG A 4 -20.71 -28.01 -14.83
CA ARG A 4 -19.58 -28.50 -14.04
C ARG A 4 -18.81 -27.36 -13.38
N LEU A 5 -18.54 -26.26 -14.09
CA LEU A 5 -17.86 -25.08 -13.54
C LEU A 5 -18.70 -24.41 -12.46
N ILE A 6 -20.03 -24.38 -12.61
CA ILE A 6 -20.94 -23.85 -11.57
C ILE A 6 -20.87 -24.71 -10.30
N ASP A 7 -20.96 -26.04 -10.45
CA ASP A 7 -20.87 -26.98 -9.32
C ASP A 7 -19.50 -26.89 -8.63
N GLU A 8 -18.42 -26.79 -9.42
CA GLU A 8 -17.06 -26.62 -8.93
C GLU A 8 -16.90 -25.31 -8.14
N LEU A 9 -17.44 -24.18 -8.64
CA LEU A 9 -17.40 -22.90 -7.97
C LEU A 9 -18.21 -22.89 -6.67
N ILE A 10 -19.37 -23.55 -6.64
CA ILE A 10 -20.18 -23.69 -5.43
C ILE A 10 -19.45 -24.53 -4.38
N CYS A 11 -18.84 -25.65 -4.80
CA CYS A 11 -18.01 -26.47 -3.92
C CYS A 11 -16.85 -25.65 -3.33
N TYR A 12 -16.17 -24.82 -4.15
CA TYR A 12 -15.19 -23.88 -3.67
C TYR A 12 -15.76 -22.91 -2.62
N GLY A 13 -16.94 -22.34 -2.88
CA GLY A 13 -17.62 -21.40 -1.98
C GLY A 13 -17.95 -22.04 -0.63
N ILE A 14 -18.47 -23.26 -0.62
CA ILE A 14 -18.79 -24.00 0.62
C ILE A 14 -17.50 -24.33 1.39
N LYS A 15 -16.48 -24.85 0.71
CA LYS A 15 -15.19 -25.21 1.33
C LYS A 15 -14.50 -24.00 1.98
N ASN A 16 -14.65 -22.81 1.42
CA ASN A 16 -14.06 -21.57 1.91
C ASN A 16 -15.03 -20.72 2.77
N GLN A 17 -16.16 -21.32 3.22
CA GLN A 17 -17.14 -20.68 4.11
C GLN A 17 -17.75 -19.38 3.52
N LEU A 18 -17.79 -19.25 2.21
CA LEU A 18 -18.51 -18.17 1.52
C LEU A 18 -19.99 -18.47 1.34
N VAL A 19 -20.33 -19.75 1.18
CA VAL A 19 -21.68 -20.25 0.97
C VAL A 19 -21.99 -21.31 2.03
N ASP A 20 -23.08 -21.14 2.75
CA ASP A 20 -23.59 -22.21 3.61
C ASP A 20 -24.22 -23.30 2.74
N THR A 21 -24.17 -24.56 3.18
CA THR A 21 -24.77 -25.68 2.45
C THR A 21 -26.28 -25.52 2.20
N VAL A 22 -26.97 -24.81 3.07
CA VAL A 22 -28.41 -24.49 2.92
C VAL A 22 -28.64 -23.50 1.77
N ASP A 23 -27.66 -22.69 1.41
CA ASP A 23 -27.73 -21.66 0.38
C ASP A 23 -27.30 -22.17 -1.00
N GLU A 24 -26.83 -23.41 -1.13
CA GLU A 24 -26.30 -23.99 -2.38
C GLU A 24 -27.26 -23.78 -3.55
N VAL A 25 -28.54 -24.15 -3.39
CA VAL A 25 -29.54 -24.06 -4.47
C VAL A 25 -29.80 -22.60 -4.86
N TYR A 26 -29.84 -21.71 -3.88
CA TYR A 26 -30.03 -20.28 -4.13
C TYR A 26 -28.88 -19.69 -4.93
N VAL A 27 -27.64 -19.97 -4.55
CA VAL A 27 -26.44 -19.50 -5.29
C VAL A 27 -26.38 -20.11 -6.68
N LYS A 28 -26.69 -21.41 -6.81
CA LYS A 28 -26.77 -22.11 -8.10
C LYS A 28 -27.73 -21.40 -9.06
N ASN A 29 -28.93 -21.10 -8.62
CA ASN A 29 -29.93 -20.41 -9.44
C ASN A 29 -29.49 -18.99 -9.85
N ARG A 30 -28.76 -18.26 -8.96
CA ARG A 30 -28.17 -16.97 -9.29
C ARG A 30 -27.09 -17.07 -10.37
N LEU A 31 -26.27 -18.12 -10.32
CA LEU A 31 -25.26 -18.40 -11.35
C LEU A 31 -25.91 -18.84 -12.68
N LEU A 32 -26.96 -19.66 -12.64
CA LEU A 32 -27.72 -20.01 -13.85
C LEU A 32 -28.29 -18.75 -14.52
N GLU A 33 -28.92 -17.86 -13.77
CA GLU A 33 -29.41 -16.58 -14.28
C GLU A 33 -28.27 -15.74 -14.91
N LEU A 34 -27.12 -15.64 -14.25
CA LEU A 34 -25.96 -14.87 -14.75
C LEU A 34 -25.44 -15.41 -16.08
N PHE A 35 -25.47 -16.73 -16.27
CA PHE A 35 -25.03 -17.41 -17.50
C PHE A 35 -26.14 -17.64 -18.51
N GLU A 36 -27.34 -17.04 -18.31
CA GLU A 36 -28.50 -17.16 -19.20
C GLU A 36 -28.87 -18.61 -19.48
N LEU A 37 -29.02 -19.41 -18.40
CA LEU A 37 -29.38 -20.83 -18.43
C LEU A 37 -30.75 -21.01 -17.79
N ASP A 38 -31.72 -21.54 -18.58
CA ASP A 38 -33.11 -21.74 -18.16
C ASP A 38 -33.28 -22.95 -17.23
N ALA A 39 -32.33 -23.88 -17.23
CA ALA A 39 -32.40 -25.10 -16.45
C ALA A 39 -31.01 -25.58 -16.04
N TYR A 40 -30.95 -26.38 -14.98
CA TYR A 40 -29.72 -27.06 -14.55
C TYR A 40 -29.70 -28.49 -15.09
N GLU A 41 -28.55 -28.85 -15.66
CA GLU A 41 -28.25 -30.23 -16.03
C GLU A 41 -27.18 -30.80 -15.11
N LYS A 42 -27.43 -32.01 -14.58
CA LYS A 42 -26.48 -32.68 -13.67
C LYS A 42 -25.13 -32.82 -14.35
N SER A 43 -24.09 -32.30 -13.72
CA SER A 43 -22.73 -32.39 -14.22
C SER A 43 -22.00 -33.67 -13.77
N ASP A 44 -20.83 -33.88 -14.33
CA ASP A 44 -19.87 -34.94 -13.98
C ASP A 44 -18.83 -34.47 -12.96
N PHE A 45 -19.13 -33.39 -12.21
CA PHE A 45 -18.23 -32.85 -11.18
C PHE A 45 -18.01 -33.88 -10.06
N ASP A 46 -16.74 -34.10 -9.72
CA ASP A 46 -16.31 -35.17 -8.80
C ASP A 46 -16.16 -34.69 -7.32
N GLY A 47 -16.47 -33.41 -7.06
CA GLY A 47 -16.45 -32.83 -5.71
C GLY A 47 -15.08 -32.24 -5.26
N GLU A 48 -14.09 -32.14 -6.17
CA GLU A 48 -12.82 -31.49 -5.91
C GLU A 48 -12.68 -30.19 -6.73
N ALA A 49 -12.64 -29.04 -6.03
CA ALA A 49 -12.56 -27.73 -6.66
C ALA A 49 -11.09 -27.32 -6.87
N ARG A 50 -10.77 -26.85 -8.07
CA ARG A 50 -9.50 -26.20 -8.41
C ARG A 50 -9.34 -24.83 -7.74
N PRO A 51 -8.16 -24.18 -7.85
CA PRO A 51 -7.98 -22.77 -7.48
C PRO A 51 -9.01 -21.86 -8.17
N VAL A 52 -9.56 -20.89 -7.42
CA VAL A 52 -10.68 -20.06 -7.90
C VAL A 52 -10.35 -19.28 -9.16
N ASN A 53 -9.11 -18.80 -9.33
CA ASN A 53 -8.68 -18.10 -10.53
C ASN A 53 -8.81 -18.96 -11.81
N GLU A 54 -8.55 -20.28 -11.72
CA GLU A 54 -8.71 -21.21 -12.86
C GLU A 54 -10.17 -21.44 -13.21
N ILE A 55 -11.02 -21.65 -12.18
CA ILE A 55 -12.47 -21.79 -12.36
C ILE A 55 -13.06 -20.54 -13.00
N LEU A 56 -12.68 -19.36 -12.49
CA LEU A 56 -13.15 -18.07 -13.02
C LEU A 56 -12.68 -17.84 -14.45
N GLU A 57 -11.43 -18.19 -14.78
CA GLU A 57 -10.93 -18.06 -16.14
C GLU A 57 -11.75 -18.88 -17.14
N ASP A 58 -12.11 -20.13 -16.79
CA ASP A 58 -12.92 -20.97 -17.64
C ASP A 58 -14.39 -20.47 -17.72
N LEU A 59 -14.95 -19.97 -16.62
CA LEU A 59 -16.28 -19.34 -16.64
C LEU A 59 -16.31 -18.08 -17.50
N MET A 60 -15.25 -17.26 -17.47
CA MET A 60 -15.14 -16.08 -18.33
C MET A 60 -15.04 -16.45 -19.82
N LYS A 61 -14.33 -17.53 -20.17
CA LYS A 61 -14.32 -18.07 -21.56
C LYS A 61 -15.73 -18.44 -22.00
N VAL A 62 -16.48 -19.18 -21.18
CA VAL A 62 -17.87 -19.52 -21.46
C VAL A 62 -18.76 -18.28 -21.64
N ALA A 63 -18.59 -17.27 -20.76
CA ALA A 63 -19.34 -16.02 -20.86
C ALA A 63 -19.04 -15.25 -22.15
N HIS A 64 -17.79 -15.24 -22.59
CA HIS A 64 -17.38 -14.62 -23.84
C HIS A 64 -17.92 -15.36 -25.06
N GLU A 65 -17.83 -16.71 -25.09
CA GLU A 65 -18.36 -17.54 -26.13
C GLU A 65 -19.90 -17.42 -26.30
N LYS A 66 -20.61 -17.20 -25.19
CA LYS A 66 -22.06 -16.95 -25.18
C LYS A 66 -22.45 -15.50 -25.51
N GLY A 67 -21.47 -14.57 -25.63
CA GLY A 67 -21.72 -13.14 -25.84
C GLY A 67 -22.24 -12.40 -24.62
N ILE A 68 -22.19 -13.01 -23.43
CA ILE A 68 -22.54 -12.36 -22.14
C ILE A 68 -21.47 -11.34 -21.74
N MET A 69 -20.22 -11.64 -22.05
CA MET A 69 -19.07 -10.73 -21.91
C MET A 69 -18.64 -10.29 -23.32
N GLU A 70 -18.79 -9.00 -23.62
CA GLU A 70 -18.59 -8.46 -24.98
C GLU A 70 -17.13 -8.49 -25.44
N GLU A 71 -16.19 -8.26 -24.52
CA GLU A 71 -14.76 -8.12 -24.82
C GLU A 71 -13.90 -8.91 -23.85
N ASP A 72 -12.77 -9.42 -24.35
CA ASP A 72 -11.78 -10.19 -23.59
C ASP A 72 -10.63 -9.30 -23.07
N THR A 73 -10.96 -8.09 -22.54
CA THR A 73 -9.98 -7.20 -21.92
C THR A 73 -9.85 -7.48 -20.43
N ILE A 74 -8.70 -7.10 -19.82
CA ILE A 74 -8.46 -7.27 -18.38
C ILE A 74 -9.55 -6.57 -17.57
N THR A 75 -9.96 -5.36 -17.97
CA THR A 75 -11.00 -4.61 -17.26
C THR A 75 -12.34 -5.33 -17.29
N MET A 76 -12.74 -5.86 -18.45
CA MET A 76 -14.01 -6.62 -18.58
C MET A 76 -13.96 -7.91 -17.76
N LYS A 77 -12.84 -8.62 -17.80
CA LYS A 77 -12.63 -9.82 -16.96
C LYS A 77 -12.75 -9.49 -15.48
N ASP A 78 -12.12 -8.41 -15.02
CA ASP A 78 -12.18 -7.98 -13.62
C ASP A 78 -13.57 -7.53 -13.17
N LEU A 79 -14.35 -6.94 -14.06
CA LEU A 79 -15.75 -6.61 -13.79
C LEU A 79 -16.61 -7.87 -13.70
N PHE A 80 -16.42 -8.83 -14.61
CA PHE A 80 -17.26 -10.00 -14.71
C PHE A 80 -16.94 -11.07 -13.66
N ASP A 81 -15.66 -11.37 -13.40
CA ASP A 81 -15.27 -12.32 -12.35
C ASP A 81 -15.67 -11.82 -10.95
N THR A 82 -15.57 -10.50 -10.71
CA THR A 82 -16.05 -9.88 -9.48
C THR A 82 -17.57 -10.02 -9.36
N LYS A 83 -18.32 -9.91 -10.46
CA LYS A 83 -19.77 -10.15 -10.49
C LYS A 83 -20.10 -11.61 -10.16
N ILE A 84 -19.36 -12.58 -10.73
CA ILE A 84 -19.50 -14.01 -10.40
C ILE A 84 -19.27 -14.23 -8.90
N MET A 85 -18.13 -13.76 -8.38
CA MET A 85 -17.79 -13.93 -6.97
C MET A 85 -18.76 -13.21 -6.03
N GLY A 86 -19.35 -12.12 -6.48
CA GLY A 86 -20.42 -11.41 -5.74
C GLY A 86 -21.66 -12.26 -5.48
N MET A 87 -21.92 -13.31 -6.30
CA MET A 87 -23.02 -14.24 -6.06
C MET A 87 -22.77 -15.18 -4.88
N LEU A 88 -21.49 -15.45 -4.58
CA LEU A 88 -21.06 -16.32 -3.49
C LEU A 88 -20.73 -15.54 -2.21
N THR A 89 -20.51 -14.22 -2.33
CA THR A 89 -20.03 -13.42 -1.21
C THR A 89 -21.16 -13.15 -0.21
N PRO A 90 -21.00 -13.50 1.09
CA PRO A 90 -21.98 -13.23 2.13
C PRO A 90 -22.34 -11.76 2.25
N LEU A 91 -23.51 -11.47 2.78
CA LEU A 91 -23.95 -10.09 3.05
C LEU A 91 -23.02 -9.39 4.06
N PRO A 92 -22.88 -8.05 4.01
CA PRO A 92 -22.09 -7.28 4.96
C PRO A 92 -22.40 -7.62 6.43
N SER A 93 -23.69 -7.78 6.77
CA SER A 93 -24.13 -8.11 8.12
C SER A 93 -23.61 -9.45 8.65
N VAL A 94 -23.39 -10.42 7.75
CA VAL A 94 -22.83 -11.73 8.13
C VAL A 94 -21.35 -11.57 8.45
N VAL A 95 -20.60 -10.93 7.54
CA VAL A 95 -19.16 -10.73 7.69
C VAL A 95 -18.83 -9.89 8.93
N GLN A 96 -19.57 -8.80 9.15
CA GLN A 96 -19.37 -7.92 10.31
C GLN A 96 -19.67 -8.63 11.63
N ARG A 97 -20.74 -9.44 11.69
CA ARG A 97 -21.06 -10.24 12.87
C ARG A 97 -19.99 -11.28 13.17
N THR A 98 -19.57 -12.04 12.16
CA THR A 98 -18.50 -13.04 12.32
C THR A 98 -17.18 -12.40 12.74
N PHE A 99 -16.82 -11.25 12.17
CA PHE A 99 -15.67 -10.48 12.62
C PHE A 99 -15.77 -10.07 14.09
N ALA A 100 -16.91 -9.56 14.52
CA ALA A 100 -17.15 -9.15 15.91
C ALA A 100 -17.08 -10.35 16.87
N GLU A 101 -17.65 -11.49 16.50
CA GLU A 101 -17.55 -12.74 17.27
C GLU A 101 -16.09 -13.18 17.43
N LYS A 102 -15.35 -13.22 16.33
CA LYS A 102 -13.92 -13.55 16.34
C LYS A 102 -13.08 -12.55 17.14
N TYR A 103 -13.43 -11.27 17.10
CA TYR A 103 -12.76 -10.24 17.89
C TYR A 103 -12.91 -10.46 19.40
N THR A 104 -14.01 -11.11 19.86
CA THR A 104 -14.14 -11.48 21.27
C THR A 104 -13.18 -12.60 21.70
N GLU A 105 -12.71 -13.42 20.75
CA GLU A 105 -11.69 -14.42 20.99
C GLU A 105 -10.29 -13.74 21.06
N SER A 106 -9.93 -13.03 20.02
CA SER A 106 -8.77 -12.12 19.97
C SER A 106 -8.83 -11.19 18.74
N PRO A 107 -8.16 -10.02 18.77
CA PRO A 107 -8.01 -9.18 17.60
C PRO A 107 -7.38 -9.91 16.41
N LYS A 108 -6.45 -10.84 16.68
CA LYS A 108 -5.77 -11.62 15.63
C LYS A 108 -6.71 -12.61 14.95
N GLU A 109 -7.54 -13.33 15.70
CA GLU A 109 -8.54 -14.22 15.11
C GLU A 109 -9.52 -13.50 14.19
N ALA A 110 -9.92 -12.27 14.55
CA ALA A 110 -10.79 -11.45 13.72
C ALA A 110 -10.11 -11.04 12.41
N THR A 111 -8.86 -10.59 12.47
CA THR A 111 -8.11 -10.19 11.28
C THR A 111 -7.74 -11.37 10.39
N ASP A 112 -7.35 -12.51 10.97
CA ASP A 112 -7.08 -13.76 10.24
C ASP A 112 -8.32 -14.21 9.46
N TYR A 113 -9.49 -14.24 10.11
CA TYR A 113 -10.77 -14.52 9.43
C TYR A 113 -11.02 -13.58 8.27
N TYR A 114 -10.92 -12.27 8.51
CA TYR A 114 -11.28 -11.27 7.51
C TYR A 114 -10.27 -11.23 6.34
N TYR A 115 -8.99 -11.51 6.62
CA TYR A 115 -7.98 -11.64 5.56
C TYR A 115 -8.20 -12.88 4.71
N ALA A 116 -8.46 -14.04 5.33
CA ALA A 116 -8.81 -15.27 4.64
C ALA A 116 -10.09 -15.11 3.78
N PHE A 117 -11.12 -14.47 4.34
CA PHE A 117 -12.33 -14.10 3.62
C PHE A 117 -12.04 -13.23 2.38
N SER A 118 -11.22 -12.19 2.53
CA SER A 118 -10.86 -11.29 1.42
C SER A 118 -10.07 -11.98 0.30
N GLN A 119 -9.32 -13.03 0.64
CA GLN A 119 -8.65 -13.91 -0.34
C GLN A 119 -9.64 -14.88 -0.98
N ALA A 120 -10.52 -15.51 -0.19
CA ALA A 120 -11.48 -16.50 -0.66
C ALA A 120 -12.49 -15.89 -1.65
N THR A 121 -12.91 -14.63 -1.42
CA THR A 121 -13.77 -13.89 -2.36
C THR A 121 -13.08 -13.44 -3.65
N ASN A 122 -11.80 -13.75 -3.82
CA ASN A 122 -10.97 -13.24 -4.92
C ASN A 122 -10.92 -11.69 -5.00
N TYR A 123 -11.24 -11.00 -3.91
CA TYR A 123 -10.99 -9.57 -3.79
C TYR A 123 -9.48 -9.30 -3.73
N ILE A 124 -8.76 -10.11 -2.95
CA ILE A 124 -7.30 -10.22 -2.99
C ILE A 124 -6.93 -11.32 -3.98
N ARG A 125 -6.39 -10.92 -5.13
CA ARG A 125 -6.05 -11.83 -6.24
C ARG A 125 -4.67 -12.45 -6.02
N LYS A 126 -4.62 -13.60 -5.33
CA LYS A 126 -3.38 -14.30 -4.96
C LYS A 126 -2.51 -14.65 -6.16
N ASP A 127 -3.13 -15.04 -7.27
CA ASP A 127 -2.45 -15.38 -8.54
C ASP A 127 -1.68 -14.19 -9.14
N ARG A 128 -2.19 -12.97 -8.96
CA ARG A 128 -1.49 -11.75 -9.41
C ARG A 128 -0.37 -11.37 -8.46
N ILE A 129 -0.63 -11.42 -7.15
CA ILE A 129 0.35 -11.09 -6.11
C ILE A 129 1.55 -12.05 -6.16
N ALA A 130 1.32 -13.33 -6.49
CA ALA A 130 2.38 -14.32 -6.64
C ALA A 130 3.40 -13.99 -7.75
N LYS A 131 3.08 -13.04 -8.65
CA LYS A 131 3.99 -12.57 -9.71
C LYS A 131 4.94 -11.47 -9.28
N ASP A 132 4.66 -10.82 -8.13
CA ASP A 132 5.50 -9.76 -7.58
C ASP A 132 6.91 -10.30 -7.30
N GLU A 133 7.93 -9.51 -7.66
CA GLU A 133 9.31 -9.81 -7.30
C GLU A 133 9.67 -9.12 -6.00
N LYS A 134 10.25 -9.87 -5.05
CA LYS A 134 10.56 -9.37 -3.70
C LYS A 134 11.94 -9.83 -3.28
N TRP A 135 12.73 -8.90 -2.73
CA TRP A 135 14.03 -9.20 -2.14
C TRP A 135 14.37 -8.19 -1.04
N VAL A 136 15.46 -8.42 -0.34
CA VAL A 136 15.98 -7.55 0.71
C VAL A 136 17.37 -7.09 0.30
N THR A 137 17.69 -5.81 0.50
CA THR A 137 19.02 -5.26 0.31
C THR A 137 19.56 -4.69 1.61
N ASP A 138 20.76 -5.10 1.99
CA ASP A 138 21.46 -4.52 3.13
C ASP A 138 22.00 -3.13 2.81
N THR A 139 21.76 -2.19 3.72
CA THR A 139 22.22 -0.80 3.62
C THR A 139 22.85 -0.35 4.93
N GLU A 140 23.47 0.83 4.95
CA GLU A 140 23.99 1.43 6.17
C GLU A 140 22.91 1.74 7.25
N TYR A 141 21.63 1.72 6.84
CA TYR A 141 20.45 1.91 7.72
C TYR A 141 19.82 0.57 8.14
N GLY A 142 20.42 -0.53 7.75
CA GLY A 142 19.90 -1.88 7.91
C GLY A 142 19.23 -2.41 6.64
N PRO A 143 18.64 -3.62 6.72
CA PRO A 143 18.00 -4.23 5.56
C PRO A 143 16.72 -3.49 5.16
N ILE A 144 16.60 -3.19 3.86
CA ILE A 144 15.44 -2.54 3.22
C ILE A 144 14.74 -3.57 2.33
N ASP A 145 13.41 -3.58 2.40
CA ASP A 145 12.57 -4.48 1.61
C ASP A 145 12.26 -3.85 0.24
N ILE A 146 12.44 -4.61 -0.84
CA ILE A 146 12.20 -4.15 -2.21
C ILE A 146 11.14 -5.02 -2.86
N THR A 147 10.18 -4.42 -3.55
CA THR A 147 9.21 -5.13 -4.37
C THR A 147 9.02 -4.45 -5.73
N ILE A 148 9.03 -5.24 -6.80
CA ILE A 148 8.48 -4.83 -8.09
C ILE A 148 7.05 -5.35 -8.12
N ASN A 149 6.09 -4.42 -8.06
CA ASN A 149 4.68 -4.77 -7.97
C ASN A 149 4.10 -5.05 -9.36
N LEU A 150 3.65 -6.29 -9.57
CA LEU A 150 3.01 -6.77 -10.79
C LEU A 150 1.52 -7.09 -10.59
N SER A 151 1.00 -6.95 -9.38
CA SER A 151 -0.39 -7.25 -9.04
C SER A 151 -1.38 -6.24 -9.60
N LYS A 152 -0.94 -5.01 -9.90
CA LYS A 152 -1.73 -3.98 -10.57
C LYS A 152 -1.58 -4.12 -12.08
N PRO A 153 -2.59 -4.64 -12.81
CA PRO A 153 -2.50 -4.82 -14.25
C PRO A 153 -2.37 -3.48 -14.97
N GLU A 154 -1.59 -3.47 -16.06
CA GLU A 154 -1.56 -2.36 -16.99
C GLU A 154 -2.90 -2.29 -17.73
N LYS A 155 -3.42 -1.08 -17.90
CA LYS A 155 -4.69 -0.88 -18.60
C LYS A 155 -4.51 -1.10 -20.10
N ASP A 156 -5.42 -1.87 -20.70
CA ASP A 156 -5.52 -2.03 -22.15
C ASP A 156 -5.80 -0.66 -22.80
N PRO A 157 -5.11 -0.29 -23.89
CA PRO A 157 -5.39 0.96 -24.63
C PRO A 157 -6.85 1.14 -25.03
N ARG A 158 -7.57 0.04 -25.33
CA ARG A 158 -9.00 0.04 -25.65
C ARG A 158 -9.82 0.48 -24.44
N ASP A 159 -9.48 -0.02 -23.25
CA ASP A 159 -10.13 0.33 -21.99
C ASP A 159 -9.87 1.79 -21.62
N ILE A 160 -8.65 2.30 -21.85
CA ILE A 160 -8.29 3.72 -21.65
C ILE A 160 -9.15 4.61 -22.55
N ALA A 161 -9.34 4.24 -23.83
CA ALA A 161 -10.15 5.01 -24.77
C ALA A 161 -11.64 5.03 -24.39
N LYS A 162 -12.18 3.92 -23.88
CA LYS A 162 -13.57 3.84 -23.37
C LYS A 162 -13.73 4.63 -22.08
N ALA A 163 -12.77 4.51 -21.16
CA ALA A 163 -12.73 5.26 -19.92
C ALA A 163 -12.78 6.78 -20.15
N GLY A 164 -12.04 7.28 -21.15
CA GLY A 164 -12.03 8.70 -21.51
C GLY A 164 -13.38 9.23 -22.06
N LYS A 165 -14.25 8.34 -22.55
CA LYS A 165 -15.59 8.70 -23.06
C LYS A 165 -16.72 8.52 -22.05
N ALA A 166 -16.46 7.82 -20.93
CA ALA A 166 -17.46 7.55 -19.90
C ALA A 166 -17.71 8.83 -19.07
N LYS A 167 -18.98 9.14 -18.83
CA LYS A 167 -19.34 10.22 -17.89
C LYS A 167 -18.93 9.79 -16.48
N ALA A 168 -18.26 10.68 -15.75
CA ALA A 168 -18.03 10.49 -14.32
C ALA A 168 -19.39 10.47 -13.60
N SER A 169 -19.71 9.37 -12.94
CA SER A 169 -20.99 9.20 -12.24
C SER A 169 -21.05 9.98 -10.92
N GLY A 170 -19.87 10.34 -10.35
CA GLY A 170 -19.79 10.92 -9.01
C GLY A 170 -20.18 9.94 -7.88
N TYR A 171 -20.42 8.66 -8.20
CA TYR A 171 -20.80 7.60 -7.26
C TYR A 171 -20.10 6.28 -7.64
N PRO A 172 -19.37 5.68 -6.69
CA PRO A 172 -18.88 6.26 -5.43
C PRO A 172 -18.00 7.50 -5.66
N SER A 173 -17.91 8.41 -4.69
CA SER A 173 -17.15 9.67 -4.84
C SER A 173 -15.64 9.43 -4.97
N CYS A 174 -15.10 8.38 -4.32
CA CYS A 174 -13.70 7.94 -4.49
C CYS A 174 -13.58 6.43 -4.20
N LEU A 175 -12.36 5.88 -4.37
CA LEU A 175 -12.06 4.45 -4.16
C LEU A 175 -12.17 3.99 -2.70
N LEU A 176 -12.21 4.91 -1.74
CA LEU A 176 -12.30 4.61 -0.30
C LEU A 176 -13.70 4.81 0.28
N CYS A 177 -14.64 5.42 -0.45
CA CYS A 177 -16.00 5.59 0.04
C CYS A 177 -16.67 4.25 0.33
N ARG A 178 -17.42 4.17 1.44
CA ARG A 178 -18.16 2.95 1.83
C ARG A 178 -19.14 2.46 0.78
N GLU A 179 -19.60 3.35 -0.10
CA GLU A 179 -20.48 3.05 -1.23
C GLU A 179 -19.82 2.12 -2.28
N ASN A 180 -18.52 1.87 -2.16
CA ASN A 180 -17.85 0.84 -2.95
C ASN A 180 -18.29 -0.58 -2.57
N GLU A 181 -18.71 -0.83 -1.33
CA GLU A 181 -19.14 -2.16 -0.89
C GLU A 181 -20.30 -2.68 -1.75
N GLY A 182 -20.07 -3.76 -2.48
CA GLY A 182 -21.07 -4.34 -3.38
C GLY A 182 -21.24 -3.62 -4.72
N TYR A 183 -20.49 -2.55 -4.99
CA TYR A 183 -20.62 -1.78 -6.24
C TYR A 183 -20.17 -2.57 -7.46
N ALA A 184 -20.99 -2.50 -8.53
CA ALA A 184 -20.75 -3.27 -9.76
C ALA A 184 -19.52 -2.82 -10.55
N GLY A 185 -19.07 -1.58 -10.34
CA GLY A 185 -17.98 -1.01 -11.10
C GLY A 185 -18.34 -0.62 -12.53
N HIS A 186 -17.39 -0.05 -13.23
CA HIS A 186 -17.42 0.27 -14.67
C HIS A 186 -15.99 0.52 -15.16
N PHE A 187 -15.78 0.85 -16.44
CA PHE A 187 -14.43 1.03 -17.03
C PHE A 187 -13.50 1.99 -16.25
N ASN A 188 -14.06 3.00 -15.57
CA ASN A 188 -13.30 3.98 -14.81
C ASN A 188 -13.28 3.71 -13.31
N HIS A 189 -14.03 2.73 -12.83
CA HIS A 189 -14.14 2.43 -11.42
C HIS A 189 -14.21 0.91 -11.18
N PRO A 190 -13.36 0.34 -10.31
CA PRO A 190 -13.30 -1.11 -10.14
C PRO A 190 -14.59 -1.67 -9.52
N ALA A 191 -14.95 -2.89 -9.94
CA ALA A 191 -16.01 -3.65 -9.29
C ALA A 191 -15.62 -4.05 -7.85
N ARG A 192 -16.61 -4.12 -6.96
CA ARG A 192 -16.48 -4.42 -5.52
C ARG A 192 -17.60 -5.31 -4.99
N GLN A 193 -18.27 -6.08 -5.85
CA GLN A 193 -19.36 -6.96 -5.43
C GLN A 193 -18.91 -8.07 -4.48
N ASN A 194 -17.65 -8.46 -4.57
CA ASN A 194 -16.98 -9.44 -3.71
C ASN A 194 -16.22 -8.81 -2.53
N HIS A 195 -16.39 -7.52 -2.28
CA HIS A 195 -15.72 -6.78 -1.22
C HIS A 195 -16.68 -6.47 -0.07
N ARG A 196 -16.19 -6.57 1.18
CA ARG A 196 -16.89 -6.19 2.40
C ARG A 196 -15.99 -5.35 3.27
N ILE A 197 -16.57 -4.46 4.06
CA ILE A 197 -15.89 -3.57 4.99
C ILE A 197 -16.34 -3.84 6.43
N VAL A 198 -15.46 -3.60 7.38
CA VAL A 198 -15.72 -3.82 8.81
C VAL A 198 -15.76 -2.49 9.54
N PRO A 199 -16.86 -2.16 10.24
CA PRO A 199 -16.96 -0.92 10.99
C PRO A 199 -16.11 -0.94 12.26
N MET A 200 -15.56 0.22 12.64
CA MET A 200 -14.87 0.46 13.89
C MET A 200 -15.03 1.91 14.34
N THR A 201 -14.69 2.19 15.58
CA THR A 201 -14.65 3.56 16.13
C THR A 201 -13.21 3.90 16.50
N LEU A 202 -12.74 5.08 16.07
CA LEU A 202 -11.44 5.65 16.43
C LEU A 202 -11.62 7.11 16.82
N GLY A 203 -11.12 7.51 17.98
CA GLY A 203 -11.31 8.87 18.49
C GLY A 203 -12.77 9.29 18.62
N GLY A 204 -13.70 8.34 18.84
CA GLY A 204 -15.13 8.59 18.89
C GLY A 204 -15.82 8.80 17.53
N GLU A 205 -15.11 8.67 16.42
CA GLU A 205 -15.63 8.79 15.06
C GLU A 205 -15.79 7.41 14.39
N ASP A 206 -16.72 7.31 13.43
CA ASP A 206 -16.96 6.09 12.67
C ASP A 206 -15.92 5.92 11.55
N TYR A 207 -15.24 4.79 11.54
CA TYR A 207 -14.29 4.34 10.55
C TYR A 207 -14.66 2.96 10.02
N TYR A 208 -14.02 2.56 8.93
CA TYR A 208 -14.08 1.22 8.37
C TYR A 208 -12.68 0.67 8.13
N LEU A 209 -12.54 -0.64 8.29
CA LEU A 209 -11.37 -1.42 7.90
C LEU A 209 -11.65 -2.16 6.60
N GLN A 210 -10.71 -2.12 5.67
CA GLN A 210 -10.68 -2.98 4.48
C GLN A 210 -9.24 -3.38 4.17
N TYR A 211 -9.05 -4.55 3.55
CA TYR A 211 -7.74 -4.88 2.99
C TYR A 211 -7.52 -4.21 1.64
N SER A 212 -6.26 -3.96 1.31
CA SER A 212 -5.88 -3.52 -0.03
C SER A 212 -5.82 -4.74 -0.97
N PRO A 213 -6.43 -4.66 -2.16
CA PRO A 213 -6.36 -5.78 -3.11
C PRO A 213 -4.95 -5.99 -3.70
N TYR A 214 -4.06 -5.01 -3.54
CA TYR A 214 -2.69 -5.08 -4.08
C TYR A 214 -1.67 -5.72 -3.13
N VAL A 215 -1.95 -5.81 -1.83
CA VAL A 215 -1.14 -6.47 -0.79
C VAL A 215 0.36 -6.20 -0.95
N TYR A 216 0.76 -4.94 -0.85
CA TYR A 216 2.18 -4.56 -0.93
C TYR A 216 3.01 -5.23 0.17
N TYR A 217 2.40 -5.53 1.32
CA TYR A 217 2.95 -6.28 2.45
C TYR A 217 1.84 -7.08 3.14
N ASN A 218 2.22 -7.97 4.06
CA ASN A 218 1.26 -8.88 4.69
C ASN A 218 0.11 -8.14 5.37
N GLU A 219 -1.11 -8.55 5.07
CA GLU A 219 -2.36 -7.99 5.60
C GLU A 219 -2.47 -6.46 5.41
N HIS A 220 -1.92 -5.94 4.29
CA HIS A 220 -2.03 -4.51 3.97
C HIS A 220 -3.49 -4.06 3.98
N CYS A 221 -3.83 -3.18 4.91
CA CYS A 221 -5.17 -2.68 5.11
C CYS A 221 -5.25 -1.16 5.03
N ILE A 222 -6.47 -0.68 4.83
CA ILE A 222 -6.83 0.74 4.83
C ILE A 222 -7.91 0.94 5.88
N ILE A 223 -7.68 1.91 6.76
CA ILE A 223 -8.63 2.35 7.79
C ILE A 223 -9.11 3.72 7.35
N PHE A 224 -10.37 3.86 6.96
CA PHE A 224 -10.88 5.09 6.36
C PHE A 224 -12.11 5.63 7.10
N ASN A 225 -12.20 6.95 7.14
CA ASN A 225 -13.34 7.64 7.77
C ASN A 225 -14.63 7.31 7.01
N LYS A 226 -15.72 7.13 7.73
CA LYS A 226 -17.06 6.94 7.17
C LYS A 226 -17.47 8.08 6.24
N GLU A 227 -17.10 9.31 6.61
CA GLU A 227 -17.41 10.51 5.87
C GLU A 227 -16.28 10.83 4.89
N HIS A 228 -16.65 11.28 3.67
CA HIS A 228 -15.68 11.71 2.67
C HIS A 228 -15.16 13.12 3.01
N ILE A 229 -14.23 13.19 3.94
CA ILE A 229 -13.60 14.44 4.41
C ILE A 229 -12.10 14.42 4.10
N PRO A 230 -11.48 15.59 3.85
CA PRO A 230 -10.06 15.66 3.55
C PRO A 230 -9.18 15.17 4.70
N MET A 231 -8.03 14.60 4.36
CA MET A 231 -6.98 14.25 5.32
C MET A 231 -6.45 15.49 6.01
N LYS A 232 -6.18 15.35 7.32
CA LYS A 232 -5.55 16.38 8.12
C LYS A 232 -4.71 15.74 9.21
N ILE A 233 -3.43 16.08 9.26
CA ILE A 233 -2.54 15.65 10.33
C ILE A 233 -2.69 16.62 11.51
N ASN A 234 -3.11 16.10 12.67
CA ASN A 234 -3.27 16.84 13.91
C ASN A 234 -3.20 15.86 15.11
N LYS A 235 -3.40 16.37 16.33
CA LYS A 235 -3.40 15.54 17.55
C LYS A 235 -4.37 14.35 17.45
N ALA A 236 -5.58 14.57 16.96
CA ALA A 236 -6.56 13.48 16.81
C ALA A 236 -6.09 12.37 15.85
N THR A 237 -5.28 12.70 14.85
CA THR A 237 -4.63 11.70 13.99
C THR A 237 -3.70 10.78 14.79
N PHE A 238 -2.88 11.36 15.67
CA PHE A 238 -1.98 10.57 16.53
C PHE A 238 -2.76 9.70 17.51
N GLU A 239 -3.78 10.25 18.15
CA GLU A 239 -4.67 9.52 19.06
C GLU A 239 -5.34 8.33 18.35
N LYS A 240 -5.90 8.52 17.15
CA LYS A 240 -6.55 7.48 16.36
C LYS A 240 -5.57 6.37 15.92
N LEU A 241 -4.37 6.73 15.50
CA LEU A 241 -3.34 5.75 15.13
C LEU A 241 -2.90 4.91 16.34
N LEU A 242 -2.68 5.55 17.49
CA LEU A 242 -2.31 4.86 18.73
C LEU A 242 -3.46 3.98 19.23
N GLU A 243 -4.70 4.46 19.21
CA GLU A 243 -5.89 3.66 19.56
C GLU A 243 -6.06 2.45 18.63
N PHE A 244 -5.78 2.61 17.32
CA PHE A 244 -5.85 1.51 16.36
C PHE A 244 -4.86 0.40 16.72
N VAL A 245 -3.62 0.72 17.05
CA VAL A 245 -2.61 -0.30 17.39
C VAL A 245 -2.81 -0.89 18.79
N GLU A 246 -3.53 -0.23 19.70
CA GLU A 246 -4.01 -0.86 20.94
C GLU A 246 -5.13 -1.89 20.65
N LYS A 247 -6.04 -1.58 19.71
CA LYS A 247 -7.10 -2.50 19.28
C LYS A 247 -6.55 -3.70 18.48
N PHE A 248 -5.49 -3.49 17.71
CA PHE A 248 -4.83 -4.50 16.87
C PHE A 248 -3.32 -4.50 17.11
N PRO A 249 -2.84 -5.06 18.26
CA PRO A 249 -1.43 -4.95 18.67
C PRO A 249 -0.42 -5.59 17.74
N HIS A 250 -0.86 -6.49 16.86
CA HIS A 250 -0.03 -7.16 15.86
C HIS A 250 0.09 -6.34 14.56
N TYR A 251 -0.57 -5.18 14.46
CA TYR A 251 -0.53 -4.30 13.30
C TYR A 251 0.37 -3.09 13.52
N THR A 252 0.95 -2.61 12.44
CA THR A 252 1.47 -1.24 12.30
C THR A 252 0.42 -0.41 11.56
N ALA A 253 0.26 0.86 11.90
CA ALA A 253 -0.60 1.79 11.18
C ALA A 253 0.05 3.16 11.05
N GLY A 254 -0.18 3.84 9.93
CA GLY A 254 0.33 5.17 9.70
C GLY A 254 -0.56 5.98 8.76
N SER A 255 -0.30 7.27 8.71
CA SER A 255 -0.96 8.20 7.79
C SER A 255 0.00 8.75 6.77
N ASN A 256 -0.43 8.87 5.51
CA ASN A 256 0.27 9.77 4.59
C ASN A 256 0.24 11.21 5.13
N ALA A 257 1.20 12.01 4.71
CA ALA A 257 1.18 13.44 4.97
C ALA A 257 -0.01 14.13 4.27
N ASP A 258 -0.48 15.23 4.83
CA ASP A 258 -1.65 15.98 4.37
C ASP A 258 -1.35 17.10 3.35
N LEU A 259 -0.11 17.19 2.88
CA LEU A 259 0.31 18.15 1.86
C LEU A 259 0.64 17.46 0.53
N PRO A 260 0.42 18.12 -0.63
CA PRO A 260 0.82 17.61 -1.94
C PRO A 260 2.33 17.29 -2.00
N ILE A 261 2.75 16.48 -2.97
CA ILE A 261 4.14 16.05 -3.20
C ILE A 261 4.64 15.04 -2.16
N VAL A 262 4.40 15.29 -0.86
CA VAL A 262 4.82 14.44 0.25
C VAL A 262 3.68 13.60 0.83
N GLY A 263 2.45 13.79 0.33
CA GLY A 263 1.26 13.02 0.69
C GLY A 263 0.99 11.84 -0.23
N GLY A 264 -0.07 11.10 0.07
CA GLY A 264 -0.58 10.00 -0.76
C GLY A 264 -1.43 10.49 -1.93
N SER A 265 -1.94 9.52 -2.72
CA SER A 265 -2.75 9.80 -3.91
C SER A 265 -4.18 10.24 -3.62
N ILE A 266 -4.73 9.97 -2.42
CA ILE A 266 -6.10 10.31 -2.03
C ILE A 266 -6.05 11.19 -0.78
N LEU A 267 -5.85 12.50 -0.99
CA LEU A 267 -5.86 13.49 0.10
C LEU A 267 -7.27 13.97 0.46
N SER A 268 -8.26 13.71 -0.41
CA SER A 268 -9.64 14.15 -0.24
C SER A 268 -10.48 13.28 0.70
N HIS A 269 -9.98 12.12 1.10
CA HIS A 269 -10.68 11.20 1.99
C HIS A 269 -9.75 10.77 3.12
N ASP A 270 -10.11 11.09 4.36
CA ASP A 270 -9.33 10.78 5.56
C ASP A 270 -9.18 9.27 5.74
N HIS A 271 -7.92 8.81 5.78
CA HIS A 271 -7.61 7.39 5.89
C HIS A 271 -6.21 7.14 6.43
N PHE A 272 -6.02 5.97 7.02
CA PHE A 272 -4.74 5.42 7.44
C PHE A 272 -4.45 4.14 6.65
N GLN A 273 -3.19 3.72 6.62
CA GLN A 273 -2.78 2.42 6.10
C GLN A 273 -2.11 1.63 7.22
N GLY A 274 -2.38 0.34 7.26
CA GLY A 274 -1.83 -0.54 8.27
C GLY A 274 -1.67 -1.97 7.77
N GLY A 275 -1.27 -2.86 8.68
CA GLY A 275 -1.15 -4.28 8.40
C GLY A 275 -0.18 -4.99 9.35
N ASN A 276 -0.15 -6.31 9.23
CA ASN A 276 0.69 -7.20 10.03
C ASN A 276 2.08 -7.31 9.40
N TYR A 277 2.90 -6.26 9.53
CA TYR A 277 4.22 -6.22 8.94
C TYR A 277 5.20 -5.39 9.78
N THR A 278 6.42 -5.91 9.95
CA THR A 278 7.51 -5.20 10.62
C THR A 278 8.44 -4.55 9.59
N PHE A 279 8.24 -3.26 9.36
CA PHE A 279 9.00 -2.50 8.38
C PHE A 279 10.46 -2.27 8.81
N ALA A 280 11.32 -1.97 7.84
CA ALA A 280 12.75 -1.69 8.05
C ALA A 280 12.94 -0.54 9.06
N MET A 281 12.21 0.56 8.94
CA MET A 281 12.28 1.70 9.87
C MET A 281 11.94 1.29 11.31
N ALA A 282 11.00 0.35 11.51
CA ALA A 282 10.68 -0.14 12.85
C ALA A 282 11.84 -0.89 13.52
N ARG A 283 12.72 -1.53 12.71
CA ARG A 283 13.93 -2.22 13.19
C ARG A 283 15.10 -1.27 13.45
N ALA A 284 15.06 -0.07 12.89
CA ALA A 284 16.14 0.91 13.01
C ALA A 284 16.31 1.40 14.47
N PRO A 285 17.54 1.48 14.99
CA PRO A 285 17.81 1.91 16.35
C PRO A 285 17.70 3.43 16.51
N TYR A 286 17.60 3.88 17.75
CA TYR A 286 17.87 5.28 18.08
C TYR A 286 19.34 5.61 17.74
N GLU A 287 19.55 6.74 17.07
CA GLU A 287 20.87 7.32 16.84
C GLU A 287 21.22 8.29 17.95
N LYS A 288 20.26 9.06 18.43
CA LYS A 288 20.42 10.02 19.49
C LYS A 288 19.14 10.15 20.30
N MET A 289 19.24 10.03 21.61
CA MET A 289 18.11 10.21 22.51
C MET A 289 18.12 11.62 23.12
N PHE A 290 16.94 12.13 23.46
CA PHE A 290 16.78 13.41 24.15
C PHE A 290 15.59 13.36 25.11
N VAL A 291 15.51 14.31 26.02
CA VAL A 291 14.48 14.42 27.06
C VAL A 291 13.52 15.56 26.68
N MET A 292 12.23 15.26 26.62
CA MET A 292 11.16 16.24 26.52
C MET A 292 10.68 16.57 27.93
N LYS A 293 10.97 17.79 28.42
CA LYS A 293 10.78 18.16 29.85
C LYS A 293 9.33 18.10 30.30
N GLU A 294 8.39 18.45 29.42
CA GLU A 294 6.95 18.44 29.71
C GLU A 294 6.35 17.02 29.70
N TRP A 295 7.04 16.06 29.07
CA TRP A 295 6.60 14.66 28.96
C TRP A 295 7.70 13.69 29.44
N PRO A 296 8.01 13.66 30.74
CA PRO A 296 9.16 12.91 31.30
C PRO A 296 8.97 11.38 31.18
N ASN A 297 7.74 10.89 30.98
CA ASN A 297 7.44 9.46 30.79
C ASN A 297 7.52 9.03 29.31
N VAL A 298 7.71 9.97 28.39
CA VAL A 298 7.88 9.68 26.97
C VAL A 298 9.36 9.62 26.63
N THR A 299 9.80 8.45 26.19
CA THR A 299 11.13 8.28 25.60
C THR A 299 11.13 8.88 24.20
N ALA A 300 12.09 9.77 23.92
CA ALA A 300 12.21 10.46 22.63
C ALA A 300 13.61 10.34 22.04
N GLY A 301 13.72 10.25 20.72
CA GLY A 301 15.02 10.23 20.05
C GLY A 301 14.93 10.28 18.54
N ILE A 302 16.07 10.62 17.92
CA ILE A 302 16.28 10.54 16.47
C ILE A 302 16.55 9.09 16.10
N VAL A 303 15.89 8.59 15.07
CA VAL A 303 16.10 7.24 14.54
C VAL A 303 17.23 7.25 13.51
N LYS A 304 18.10 6.24 13.53
CA LYS A 304 19.11 6.02 12.47
C LYS A 304 18.42 5.55 11.19
N TRP A 305 17.94 6.51 10.41
CA TRP A 305 17.15 6.29 9.20
C TRP A 305 17.56 7.30 8.12
N PRO A 306 17.46 6.98 6.80
CA PRO A 306 17.82 7.94 5.75
C PRO A 306 16.96 9.21 5.79
N MET A 307 15.69 9.11 6.22
CA MET A 307 14.81 10.25 6.42
C MET A 307 14.88 10.77 7.87
N SER A 308 14.35 11.96 8.11
CA SER A 308 14.39 12.64 9.41
C SER A 308 13.24 12.15 10.30
N VAL A 309 13.52 11.26 11.24
CA VAL A 309 12.52 10.60 12.07
C VAL A 309 12.77 10.87 13.55
N ILE A 310 11.73 11.33 14.25
CA ILE A 310 11.67 11.37 15.71
C ILE A 310 10.76 10.24 16.17
N ARG A 311 11.28 9.37 17.05
CA ARG A 311 10.52 8.27 17.65
C ARG A 311 10.16 8.61 19.07
N LEU A 312 8.87 8.44 19.40
CA LEU A 312 8.32 8.55 20.74
C LEU A 312 7.88 7.18 21.24
N GLN A 313 8.15 6.85 22.50
CA GLN A 313 7.69 5.63 23.15
C GLN A 313 7.16 5.93 24.55
N GLY A 314 6.10 5.27 24.95
CA GLY A 314 5.52 5.39 26.29
C GLY A 314 4.38 4.40 26.51
N LYS A 315 3.77 4.45 27.68
CA LYS A 315 2.61 3.61 28.02
C LYS A 315 1.29 4.37 27.92
N ASP A 316 1.34 5.69 28.03
CA ASP A 316 0.16 6.54 28.05
C ASP A 316 -0.07 7.16 26.66
N LEU A 317 -1.19 6.80 26.04
CA LEU A 317 -1.58 7.28 24.71
C LEU A 317 -1.68 8.80 24.67
N ALA A 318 -2.27 9.41 25.69
CA ALA A 318 -2.50 10.85 25.71
C ALA A 318 -1.16 11.63 25.83
N GLU A 319 -0.22 11.15 26.67
CA GLU A 319 1.09 11.76 26.79
C GLU A 319 1.88 11.71 25.48
N ILE A 320 1.85 10.56 24.76
CA ILE A 320 2.51 10.42 23.45
C ILE A 320 1.87 11.34 22.43
N ALA A 321 0.54 11.38 22.37
CA ALA A 321 -0.19 12.22 21.43
C ALA A 321 0.03 13.73 21.70
N ASP A 322 0.12 14.13 22.97
CA ASP A 322 0.45 15.52 23.36
C ASP A 322 1.87 15.90 22.95
N ALA A 323 2.84 15.03 23.22
CA ALA A 323 4.22 15.25 22.81
C ALA A 323 4.35 15.32 21.28
N ALA A 324 3.65 14.46 20.55
CA ALA A 324 3.62 14.45 19.09
C ALA A 324 2.98 15.73 18.52
N ASP A 325 1.91 16.21 19.13
CA ASP A 325 1.22 17.44 18.73
C ASP A 325 2.10 18.68 18.97
N HIS A 326 2.85 18.71 20.08
CA HIS A 326 3.86 19.73 20.32
C HIS A 326 4.93 19.75 19.22
N ILE A 327 5.47 18.58 18.85
CA ILE A 327 6.45 18.47 17.77
C ILE A 327 5.84 18.92 16.43
N LEU A 328 4.61 18.50 16.10
CA LEU A 328 3.93 18.89 14.88
C LEU A 328 3.71 20.41 14.79
N LYS A 329 3.20 21.02 15.85
CA LYS A 329 2.96 22.48 15.91
C LYS A 329 4.26 23.27 15.77
N THR A 330 5.31 22.84 16.47
CA THR A 330 6.64 23.44 16.35
C THR A 330 7.18 23.29 14.93
N TRP A 331 7.10 22.07 14.35
CA TRP A 331 7.57 21.80 12.99
C TRP A 331 6.85 22.65 11.95
N ARG A 332 5.53 22.78 12.04
CA ARG A 332 4.74 23.59 11.09
C ARG A 332 5.15 25.04 11.04
N GLY A 333 5.63 25.62 12.14
CA GLY A 333 6.13 26.98 12.19
C GLY A 333 7.66 27.13 12.02
N TYR A 334 8.38 26.01 11.90
CA TYR A 334 9.83 26.02 11.93
C TYR A 334 10.46 26.39 10.59
N THR A 335 11.35 27.39 10.62
CA THR A 335 12.18 27.79 9.48
C THR A 335 13.65 27.74 9.87
N ASP A 336 14.48 27.04 9.12
CA ASP A 336 15.93 27.00 9.21
C ASP A 336 16.53 27.24 7.81
N LYS A 337 16.89 28.49 7.54
CA LYS A 337 17.39 28.91 6.22
C LYS A 337 18.72 28.25 5.85
N GLU A 338 19.54 27.92 6.86
CA GLU A 338 20.84 27.26 6.63
C GLU A 338 20.64 25.81 6.14
N ALA A 339 19.56 25.16 6.57
CA ALA A 339 19.18 23.83 6.12
C ALA A 339 18.18 23.84 4.95
N PHE A 340 17.91 25.01 4.37
CA PHE A 340 16.89 25.21 3.32
C PHE A 340 15.48 24.79 3.74
N ILE A 341 15.15 24.87 5.02
CA ILE A 341 13.82 24.56 5.55
C ILE A 341 13.03 25.86 5.70
N PHE A 342 11.90 25.94 5.02
CA PHE A 342 10.96 27.04 5.11
C PHE A 342 9.59 26.49 5.52
N SER A 343 9.01 27.06 6.57
CA SER A 343 7.68 26.67 7.04
C SER A 343 6.58 27.01 6.02
N GLU A 344 6.77 28.14 5.31
CA GLU A 344 5.88 28.63 4.28
C GLU A 344 6.60 29.48 3.23
N THR A 345 6.02 29.62 2.06
CA THR A 345 6.41 30.58 1.01
C THR A 345 5.13 31.23 0.47
N ASP A 346 5.07 32.56 0.54
CA ASP A 346 3.92 33.38 0.10
C ASP A 346 2.58 32.87 0.70
N GLY A 347 2.59 32.46 1.98
CA GLY A 347 1.44 31.93 2.71
C GLY A 347 1.09 30.47 2.39
N THR A 348 1.86 29.78 1.55
CA THR A 348 1.70 28.35 1.28
C THR A 348 2.53 27.52 2.27
N PRO A 349 1.92 26.66 3.11
CA PRO A 349 2.63 25.87 4.08
C PRO A 349 3.42 24.73 3.43
N HIS A 350 4.58 24.40 4.00
CA HIS A 350 5.46 23.33 3.49
C HIS A 350 5.69 22.21 4.49
N ASN A 351 5.68 22.49 5.80
CA ASN A 351 6.01 21.52 6.82
C ASN A 351 4.81 20.68 7.25
N THR A 352 4.98 19.37 7.25
CA THR A 352 4.04 18.40 7.79
C THR A 352 4.76 17.16 8.31
N ILE A 353 4.01 16.16 8.78
CA ILE A 353 4.54 14.91 9.33
C ILE A 353 3.83 13.70 8.68
N THR A 354 4.59 12.64 8.47
CA THR A 354 4.07 11.29 8.20
C THR A 354 4.18 10.48 9.50
N PRO A 355 3.08 10.27 10.26
CA PRO A 355 3.08 9.54 11.52
C PRO A 355 2.87 8.05 11.32
N ILE A 356 3.60 7.21 12.11
CA ILE A 356 3.47 5.75 12.08
C ILE A 356 3.46 5.22 13.51
N ALA A 357 2.41 4.49 13.88
CA ALA A 357 2.21 3.88 15.19
C ALA A 357 2.35 2.35 15.15
N ARG A 358 2.80 1.77 16.26
CA ARG A 358 2.83 0.31 16.50
C ARG A 358 3.00 0.01 17.98
N MET A 359 2.73 -1.24 18.34
CA MET A 359 3.13 -1.75 19.65
C MET A 359 4.59 -2.23 19.61
N ARG A 360 5.34 -1.96 20.69
CA ARG A 360 6.67 -2.52 20.93
C ARG A 360 6.67 -3.19 22.30
N GLY A 361 6.31 -4.47 22.34
CA GLY A 361 5.97 -5.12 23.61
C GLY A 361 4.77 -4.42 24.25
N ASP A 362 4.91 -3.97 25.47
CA ASP A 362 3.85 -3.25 26.22
C ASP A 362 3.87 -1.73 26.01
N LEU A 363 4.71 -1.23 25.11
CA LEU A 363 4.83 0.19 24.83
C LEU A 363 4.14 0.56 23.51
N LEU A 364 3.46 1.68 23.51
CA LEU A 364 3.09 2.39 22.31
C LEU A 364 4.32 3.08 21.72
N GLU A 365 4.52 2.96 20.42
CA GLU A 365 5.60 3.60 19.67
C GLU A 365 5.02 4.41 18.53
N LEU A 366 5.41 5.67 18.41
CA LEU A 366 5.00 6.60 17.37
C LEU A 366 6.22 7.21 16.70
N ASP A 367 6.42 6.93 15.41
CA ASP A 367 7.42 7.58 14.58
C ASP A 367 6.83 8.79 13.89
N LEU A 368 7.49 9.93 14.00
CA LEU A 368 7.14 11.19 13.36
C LEU A 368 8.17 11.49 12.28
N VAL A 369 7.84 11.23 11.02
CA VAL A 369 8.73 11.53 9.90
C VAL A 369 8.48 12.95 9.44
N LEU A 370 9.47 13.82 9.58
CA LEU A 370 9.40 15.24 9.19
C LEU A 370 9.38 15.33 7.66
N ARG A 371 8.42 16.07 7.12
CA ARG A 371 8.24 16.27 5.68
C ARG A 371 8.18 17.76 5.35
N ASN A 372 8.63 18.09 4.14
CA ASN A 372 8.53 19.44 3.58
C ASN A 372 8.33 19.33 2.06
N ASN A 373 7.38 20.09 1.49
CA ASN A 373 7.01 19.99 0.08
C ASN A 373 7.46 21.19 -0.77
N ILE A 374 8.43 21.96 -0.29
CA ILE A 374 8.93 23.12 -1.05
C ILE A 374 9.50 22.69 -2.40
N THR A 375 9.22 23.51 -3.42
CA THR A 375 9.75 23.34 -4.79
C THR A 375 10.67 24.51 -5.16
N THR A 376 11.56 24.28 -6.10
CA THR A 376 12.39 25.30 -6.75
C THR A 376 12.40 25.11 -8.26
N GLU A 377 12.96 26.04 -9.02
CA GLU A 377 13.14 25.87 -10.46
C GLU A 377 14.02 24.65 -10.77
N GLU A 378 15.04 24.37 -9.96
CA GLU A 378 15.92 23.21 -10.09
C GLU A 378 15.19 21.90 -9.68
N HIS A 379 14.31 21.96 -8.68
CA HIS A 379 13.56 20.82 -8.16
C HIS A 379 12.04 21.06 -8.25
N PRO A 380 11.46 21.04 -9.45
CA PRO A 380 10.03 21.35 -9.64
C PRO A 380 9.09 20.28 -9.09
N MET A 381 9.60 19.05 -8.84
CA MET A 381 8.87 17.97 -8.21
C MET A 381 9.00 17.96 -6.69
N GLY A 382 9.83 18.83 -6.11
CA GLY A 382 10.13 18.94 -4.69
C GLY A 382 11.62 18.87 -4.39
N VAL A 383 12.10 19.71 -3.47
CA VAL A 383 13.49 19.67 -2.98
C VAL A 383 13.74 18.39 -2.19
N TYR A 384 12.74 17.96 -1.41
CA TYR A 384 12.75 16.74 -0.60
C TYR A 384 11.96 15.62 -1.29
N HIS A 385 12.43 15.28 -2.48
CA HIS A 385 11.82 14.34 -3.42
C HIS A 385 12.95 13.55 -4.12
N PRO A 386 12.70 12.35 -4.69
CA PRO A 386 13.72 11.67 -5.50
C PRO A 386 14.30 12.59 -6.57
N HIS A 387 15.62 12.77 -6.57
CA HIS A 387 16.31 13.60 -7.54
C HIS A 387 16.45 12.89 -8.89
N SER A 388 16.67 13.67 -9.96
CA SER A 388 16.58 13.21 -11.35
C SER A 388 17.54 12.05 -11.68
N GLU A 389 18.72 11.99 -11.05
CA GLU A 389 19.69 10.91 -11.23
C GLU A 389 19.17 9.53 -10.81
N TYR A 390 18.15 9.48 -9.94
CA TYR A 390 17.53 8.24 -9.46
C TYR A 390 16.21 7.90 -10.16
N HIS A 391 15.72 8.76 -11.07
CA HIS A 391 14.42 8.58 -11.75
C HIS A 391 14.39 7.34 -12.66
N HIS A 392 15.52 6.82 -13.06
CA HIS A 392 15.59 5.57 -13.80
C HIS A 392 15.08 4.37 -12.98
N ILE A 393 15.14 4.42 -11.64
CA ILE A 393 14.60 3.43 -10.72
C ILE A 393 13.30 3.93 -10.09
N LYS A 394 13.31 5.10 -9.42
CA LYS A 394 12.14 5.64 -8.69
C LYS A 394 11.98 7.13 -8.95
N LYS A 395 10.87 7.49 -9.58
CA LYS A 395 10.52 8.89 -9.92
C LYS A 395 9.35 9.43 -9.09
N GLU A 396 8.47 8.53 -8.65
CA GLU A 396 7.21 8.88 -7.98
C GLU A 396 7.47 9.43 -6.56
N ASN A 397 6.49 10.14 -6.03
CA ASN A 397 6.51 10.64 -4.65
C ASN A 397 6.75 9.51 -3.65
N ILE A 398 7.46 9.81 -2.57
CA ILE A 398 7.70 8.89 -1.46
C ILE A 398 6.54 8.97 -0.48
N GLY A 399 5.67 7.97 -0.53
CA GLY A 399 4.51 7.80 0.35
C GLY A 399 4.83 7.02 1.61
N LEU A 400 3.79 6.77 2.43
CA LEU A 400 3.91 6.11 3.73
C LEU A 400 4.70 4.79 3.69
N ILE A 401 4.42 3.93 2.71
CA ILE A 401 5.02 2.59 2.59
C ILE A 401 6.52 2.70 2.35
N GLU A 402 6.92 3.55 1.40
CA GLU A 402 8.33 3.77 1.08
C GLU A 402 9.08 4.43 2.24
N VAL A 403 8.45 5.40 2.92
CA VAL A 403 9.02 6.03 4.13
C VAL A 403 9.43 4.99 5.17
N MET A 404 8.63 3.93 5.34
CA MET A 404 8.89 2.85 6.28
C MET A 404 9.97 1.85 5.83
N GLY A 405 10.48 1.99 4.59
CA GLY A 405 11.56 1.16 4.05
C GLY A 405 11.09 -0.06 3.26
N LEU A 406 9.91 -0.01 2.66
CA LEU A 406 9.47 -0.94 1.64
C LEU A 406 9.40 -0.20 0.29
N ALA A 407 10.35 -0.45 -0.60
CA ALA A 407 10.30 0.09 -1.95
C ALA A 407 9.19 -0.57 -2.76
N VAL A 408 8.25 0.22 -3.25
CA VAL A 408 7.25 -0.22 -4.24
C VAL A 408 7.67 0.33 -5.59
N LEU A 409 8.27 -0.54 -6.41
CA LEU A 409 8.86 -0.17 -7.69
C LEU A 409 7.92 -0.50 -8.85
N PRO A 410 7.97 0.28 -9.96
CA PRO A 410 7.09 0.08 -11.11
C PRO A 410 7.37 -1.22 -11.87
N ALA A 411 6.31 -1.82 -12.44
CA ALA A 411 6.36 -3.10 -13.16
C ALA A 411 7.37 -3.11 -14.33
N ARG A 412 7.59 -1.95 -15.00
CA ARG A 412 8.55 -1.81 -16.09
C ARG A 412 9.94 -2.31 -15.73
N LEU A 413 10.36 -2.15 -14.46
CA LEU A 413 11.70 -2.52 -14.01
C LEU A 413 11.99 -4.01 -14.13
N LYS A 414 10.97 -4.88 -14.04
CA LYS A 414 11.18 -6.31 -14.27
C LYS A 414 11.80 -6.59 -15.63
N LYS A 415 11.20 -6.03 -16.68
CA LYS A 415 11.68 -6.23 -18.05
C LYS A 415 12.97 -5.45 -18.29
N GLU A 416 13.04 -4.18 -17.89
CA GLU A 416 14.20 -3.32 -18.08
C GLU A 416 15.47 -3.91 -17.45
N MET A 417 15.37 -4.49 -16.25
CA MET A 417 16.52 -5.11 -15.57
C MET A 417 16.94 -6.42 -16.23
N ALA A 418 16.02 -7.27 -16.66
CA ALA A 418 16.34 -8.48 -17.39
C ALA A 418 17.01 -8.19 -18.74
N ASP A 419 16.53 -7.18 -19.47
CA ASP A 419 17.13 -6.73 -20.72
C ASP A 419 18.53 -6.12 -20.47
N LEU A 420 18.70 -5.34 -19.40
CA LEU A 420 19.99 -4.76 -19.00
C LEU A 420 21.02 -5.85 -18.65
N GLU A 421 20.66 -6.83 -17.82
CA GLU A 421 21.52 -7.96 -17.47
C GLU A 421 21.99 -8.70 -18.72
N THR A 422 21.06 -8.96 -19.64
CA THR A 422 21.37 -9.63 -20.91
C THR A 422 22.34 -8.81 -21.78
N ALA A 423 22.09 -7.51 -21.93
CA ALA A 423 22.91 -6.61 -22.73
C ALA A 423 24.34 -6.49 -22.18
N LEU A 424 24.48 -6.35 -20.85
CA LEU A 424 25.76 -6.25 -20.17
C LEU A 424 26.60 -7.53 -20.30
N LEU A 425 25.99 -8.70 -20.16
CA LEU A 425 26.68 -9.99 -20.35
C LEU A 425 27.15 -10.22 -21.77
N GLN A 426 26.44 -9.64 -22.75
CA GLN A 426 26.83 -9.71 -24.17
C GLN A 426 27.81 -8.61 -24.61
N GLY A 427 28.15 -7.66 -23.74
CA GLY A 427 28.97 -6.49 -24.07
C GLY A 427 28.29 -5.54 -25.05
N ALA A 428 26.96 -5.49 -25.07
CA ALA A 428 26.19 -4.62 -25.96
C ALA A 428 26.29 -3.14 -25.52
N ASP A 429 26.13 -2.23 -26.47
CA ASP A 429 26.07 -0.79 -26.20
C ASP A 429 24.70 -0.40 -25.63
N ILE A 430 24.61 -0.31 -24.29
CA ILE A 430 23.40 0.09 -23.60
C ILE A 430 23.06 1.58 -23.75
N ARG A 431 24.03 2.44 -24.10
CA ARG A 431 23.79 3.88 -24.34
C ARG A 431 23.04 4.14 -25.64
N GLY A 432 23.22 3.26 -26.63
CA GLY A 432 22.48 3.32 -27.88
C GLY A 432 21.08 2.76 -27.85
N ASP A 433 20.68 2.10 -26.78
CA ASP A 433 19.32 1.53 -26.59
C ASP A 433 18.37 2.55 -25.99
N GLU A 434 17.21 2.78 -26.62
CA GLU A 434 16.22 3.79 -26.19
C GLU A 434 15.69 3.55 -24.78
N VAL A 435 15.60 2.29 -24.33
CA VAL A 435 15.05 1.91 -23.02
C VAL A 435 16.14 1.87 -21.96
N LEU A 436 17.33 1.33 -22.31
CA LEU A 436 18.40 1.06 -21.36
C LEU A 436 19.34 2.26 -21.13
N ALA A 437 19.41 3.22 -22.06
CA ALA A 437 20.30 4.39 -21.98
C ALA A 437 20.18 5.15 -20.65
N LYS A 438 18.98 5.23 -20.08
CA LYS A 438 18.74 5.89 -18.78
C LYS A 438 19.40 5.20 -17.59
N HIS A 439 19.79 3.92 -17.74
CA HIS A 439 20.50 3.13 -16.73
C HIS A 439 22.02 3.11 -16.92
N ALA A 440 22.53 3.67 -18.02
CA ALA A 440 23.91 3.46 -18.43
C ALA A 440 24.94 3.98 -17.41
N ASP A 441 24.81 5.23 -16.94
CA ASP A 441 25.77 5.81 -15.99
C ASP A 441 25.80 5.02 -14.68
N TRP A 442 24.64 4.59 -14.20
CA TRP A 442 24.52 3.75 -13.02
C TRP A 442 25.11 2.35 -13.25
N ALA A 443 24.81 1.72 -14.38
CA ALA A 443 25.29 0.38 -14.69
C ALA A 443 26.83 0.35 -14.88
N GLU A 444 27.39 1.28 -15.61
CA GLU A 444 28.84 1.38 -15.84
C GLU A 444 29.62 1.58 -14.54
N LYS A 445 29.05 2.36 -13.60
CA LYS A 445 29.67 2.58 -12.30
C LYS A 445 29.85 1.26 -11.53
N TRP A 446 28.78 0.52 -11.25
CA TRP A 446 28.89 -0.71 -10.47
C TRP A 446 29.56 -1.86 -11.25
N MET A 447 29.49 -1.85 -12.60
CA MET A 447 30.27 -2.76 -13.44
C MET A 447 31.77 -2.58 -13.23
N SER A 448 32.25 -1.34 -13.05
CA SER A 448 33.67 -1.05 -12.80
C SER A 448 34.13 -1.47 -11.40
N GLU A 449 33.22 -1.67 -10.48
CA GLU A 449 33.46 -2.00 -9.05
C GLU A 449 33.31 -3.51 -8.77
N ASN A 450 32.77 -4.30 -9.71
CA ASN A 450 32.44 -5.72 -9.52
C ASN A 450 32.96 -6.59 -10.69
N GLU A 451 33.37 -7.81 -10.36
CA GLU A 451 33.55 -8.86 -11.36
C GLU A 451 32.21 -9.48 -11.73
N VAL A 452 31.66 -9.16 -12.89
CA VAL A 452 30.31 -9.52 -13.31
C VAL A 452 30.34 -10.73 -14.25
N ASN A 453 29.46 -11.71 -13.98
CA ASN A 453 29.25 -12.90 -14.80
C ASN A 453 27.78 -13.35 -14.73
N SER A 454 27.40 -14.38 -15.49
CA SER A 454 26.02 -14.89 -15.57
C SER A 454 25.46 -15.45 -14.26
N GLU A 455 26.32 -15.79 -13.28
CA GLU A 455 25.87 -16.37 -12.00
C GLU A 455 25.56 -15.29 -10.96
N ASN A 456 26.22 -14.11 -11.05
CA ASN A 456 26.13 -13.08 -10.00
C ASN A 456 25.43 -11.78 -10.42
N ILE A 457 25.27 -11.50 -11.72
CA ILE A 457 24.74 -10.23 -12.22
C ILE A 457 23.37 -9.88 -11.64
N HIS A 458 22.46 -10.83 -11.56
CA HIS A 458 21.12 -10.62 -11.01
C HIS A 458 21.15 -10.14 -9.55
N GLY A 459 21.94 -10.81 -8.70
CA GLY A 459 22.11 -10.41 -7.30
C GLY A 459 22.76 -9.03 -7.14
N ILE A 460 23.72 -8.68 -8.03
CA ILE A 460 24.36 -7.36 -8.06
C ILE A 460 23.32 -6.30 -8.43
N VAL A 461 22.54 -6.49 -9.49
CA VAL A 461 21.49 -5.56 -9.92
C VAL A 461 20.46 -5.34 -8.80
N GLN A 462 20.00 -6.40 -8.13
CA GLN A 462 19.10 -6.29 -7.00
C GLN A 462 19.70 -5.47 -5.84
N ALA A 463 20.96 -5.72 -5.49
CA ALA A 463 21.66 -4.96 -4.45
C ALA A 463 21.81 -3.47 -4.83
N GLU A 464 22.17 -3.19 -6.07
CA GLU A 464 22.35 -1.82 -6.58
C GLU A 464 21.01 -1.05 -6.65
N ILE A 465 19.90 -1.70 -7.02
CA ILE A 465 18.55 -1.10 -6.93
C ILE A 465 18.23 -0.70 -5.49
N GLY A 466 18.52 -1.56 -4.52
CA GLY A 466 18.30 -1.26 -3.11
C GLY A 466 19.14 -0.08 -2.60
N LYS A 467 20.42 0.02 -3.04
CA LYS A 467 21.28 1.19 -2.75
C LYS A 467 20.72 2.49 -3.36
N VAL A 468 20.20 2.42 -4.60
CA VAL A 468 19.51 3.58 -5.20
C VAL A 468 18.30 3.97 -4.38
N PHE A 469 17.51 3.01 -3.91
CA PHE A 469 16.33 3.33 -3.08
C PHE A 469 16.72 3.96 -1.74
N ALA A 470 17.80 3.53 -1.10
CA ALA A 470 18.31 4.19 0.11
C ALA A 470 18.67 5.67 -0.18
N LYS A 471 19.29 5.96 -1.33
CA LYS A 471 19.58 7.34 -1.76
C LYS A 471 18.31 8.14 -2.07
N VAL A 472 17.30 7.50 -2.64
CA VAL A 472 15.97 8.09 -2.84
C VAL A 472 15.35 8.53 -1.50
N LEU A 473 15.45 7.72 -0.45
CA LEU A 473 14.99 8.09 0.89
C LEU A 473 15.83 9.23 1.50
N GLU A 474 17.15 9.26 1.28
CA GLU A 474 18.01 10.37 1.70
C GLU A 474 17.60 11.69 1.00
N CYS A 475 17.29 11.63 -0.31
CA CYS A 475 16.76 12.79 -1.05
C CYS A 475 15.46 13.30 -0.43
N ALA A 476 14.56 12.39 -0.04
CA ALA A 476 13.28 12.72 0.59
C ALA A 476 13.42 13.17 2.06
N GLY A 477 14.56 12.95 2.72
CA GLY A 477 14.86 13.39 4.07
C GLY A 477 15.07 14.90 4.14
N VAL A 478 14.44 15.55 5.12
CA VAL A 478 14.53 17.01 5.32
C VAL A 478 15.92 17.39 5.83
N TYR A 479 16.42 16.72 6.86
CA TYR A 479 17.77 16.88 7.34
C TYR A 479 18.66 15.83 6.66
N LYS A 480 19.64 16.32 5.87
CA LYS A 480 20.53 15.43 5.11
C LYS A 480 21.46 14.66 6.04
N ARG A 481 21.90 13.48 5.61
CA ARG A 481 22.79 12.58 6.38
C ARG A 481 24.26 13.05 6.29
N THR A 482 24.50 14.35 6.40
CA THR A 482 25.79 15.00 6.51
C THR A 482 25.99 15.58 7.91
N GLU A 483 27.22 15.97 8.24
CA GLU A 483 27.50 16.60 9.55
C GLU A 483 26.68 17.89 9.76
N GLU A 484 26.56 18.71 8.71
CA GLU A 484 25.77 19.95 8.71
C GLU A 484 24.28 19.66 8.86
N GLY A 485 23.76 18.66 8.12
CA GLY A 485 22.37 18.27 8.19
C GLY A 485 21.99 17.72 9.57
N MET A 486 22.87 16.94 10.20
CA MET A 486 22.62 16.43 11.54
C MET A 486 22.73 17.54 12.61
N LYS A 487 23.62 18.53 12.44
CA LYS A 487 23.64 19.73 13.29
C LYS A 487 22.37 20.56 13.16
N ALA A 488 21.80 20.63 11.94
CA ALA A 488 20.51 21.30 11.72
C ALA A 488 19.36 20.52 12.39
N PHE A 489 19.37 19.19 12.34
CA PHE A 489 18.40 18.39 13.06
C PHE A 489 18.51 18.60 14.59
N ASP A 490 19.72 18.67 15.12
CA ASP A 490 19.94 18.98 16.51
C ASP A 490 19.38 20.37 16.91
N ARG A 491 19.51 21.38 16.05
CA ARG A 491 18.91 22.71 16.31
C ARG A 491 17.37 22.60 16.43
N PHE A 492 16.72 21.81 15.58
CA PHE A 492 15.28 21.58 15.71
C PHE A 492 14.94 20.84 17.02
N VAL A 493 15.72 19.80 17.37
CA VAL A 493 15.53 19.06 18.63
C VAL A 493 15.65 19.98 19.85
N GLU A 494 16.57 20.95 19.84
CA GLU A 494 16.69 21.92 20.96
C GLU A 494 15.43 22.80 21.12
N VAL A 495 14.66 23.02 20.05
CA VAL A 495 13.42 23.81 20.11
C VAL A 495 12.25 23.02 20.67
N ILE A 496 12.22 21.69 20.49
CA ILE A 496 11.12 20.83 20.95
C ILE A 496 11.30 20.20 22.32
N LYS A 497 12.48 20.40 22.99
CA LYS A 497 12.79 19.82 24.30
C LYS A 497 11.99 20.42 25.46
#